data_450b7a5e5fe54458001d52bb35948589
#
_entry.id   450b7a5e5fe54458001d52bb35948589
#
_cell.length_a   1.000
_cell.length_b   1.000
_cell.length_c   1.000
_cell.angle_alpha   90.00
_cell.angle_beta   90.00
_cell.angle_gamma   90.00
#
_symmetry.space_group_name_H-M   'P 1'
#
loop_
_entity.id
_entity.type
_entity.pdbx_description
1 polymer ?
#
loop_
_entity_poly.entity_id
_entity_poly.type
_entity_poly.pdbx_seq_one_letter_code
_entity_poly.pdbx_strand_id
1 'polypeptide(L)'
;MDLTHYRTLGRSGLAVSPLALGTMTFGTARWGLDAAGSRAVFDAYRERGGNFVDTADVYAGGEGEAMLGRFIRASGMRDGIVLSTKSGFATGNGPHAGGNGAKHVHAALEGSLRRLRTDYVDLYWVHVWDGVTPAEELLETMAGLVRAGKVRYWGVSNTPAWYVATLA
;
A
#
# COMPACT_ATOMS: atom_id res chain seq x y z
N MET A 1 20.39 12.36 -7.41
CA MET A 1 20.26 10.91 -7.59
C MET A 1 19.19 10.68 -8.62
N ASP A 2 19.47 9.93 -9.66
CA ASP A 2 18.54 9.56 -10.71
C ASP A 2 17.86 8.24 -10.32
N LEU A 3 16.53 8.17 -10.36
CA LEU A 3 15.72 7.02 -10.00
C LEU A 3 15.17 6.26 -11.22
N THR A 4 15.61 6.60 -12.42
CA THR A 4 15.12 6.01 -13.68
C THR A 4 15.70 4.62 -14.00
N HIS A 5 16.64 4.12 -13.21
CA HIS A 5 17.19 2.77 -13.35
C HIS A 5 16.21 1.72 -12.77
N TYR A 6 15.06 1.57 -13.42
CA TYR A 6 14.00 0.66 -12.98
C TYR A 6 14.48 -0.79 -12.91
N ARG A 7 13.92 -1.53 -11.95
CA ARG A 7 14.19 -2.95 -11.69
C ARG A 7 12.87 -3.70 -11.54
N THR A 8 12.85 -4.96 -11.87
CA THR A 8 11.69 -5.79 -11.56
C THR A 8 11.58 -6.02 -10.05
N LEU A 9 10.35 -5.94 -9.53
CA LEU A 9 10.08 -6.27 -8.13
C LEU A 9 10.05 -7.80 -7.97
N GLY A 10 11.14 -8.35 -7.47
CA GLY A 10 11.30 -9.80 -7.33
C GLY A 10 11.18 -10.52 -8.68
N ARG A 11 10.42 -11.62 -8.69
CA ARG A 11 10.17 -12.45 -9.89
C ARG A 11 8.89 -12.05 -10.63
N SER A 12 8.56 -10.76 -10.61
CA SER A 12 7.38 -10.21 -11.29
C SER A 12 7.78 -9.34 -12.48
N GLY A 13 6.83 -9.02 -13.35
CA GLY A 13 7.00 -8.03 -14.42
C GLY A 13 6.84 -6.57 -13.97
N LEU A 14 6.66 -6.32 -12.67
CA LEU A 14 6.44 -4.96 -12.15
C LEU A 14 7.77 -4.20 -12.07
N ALA A 15 7.92 -3.17 -12.90
CA ALA A 15 9.11 -2.33 -12.94
C ALA A 15 8.99 -1.17 -11.94
N VAL A 16 9.93 -1.09 -11.01
CA VAL A 16 9.95 -0.09 -9.93
C VAL A 16 11.28 0.67 -9.90
N SER A 17 11.25 1.92 -9.45
CA SER A 17 12.45 2.69 -9.13
C SER A 17 13.27 2.00 -8.01
N PRO A 18 14.60 2.21 -7.97
CA PRO A 18 15.46 1.52 -7.00
C PRO A 18 15.17 1.88 -5.54
N LEU A 19 14.50 3.01 -5.32
CA LEU A 19 14.01 3.45 -4.00
C LEU A 19 12.51 3.70 -4.08
N ALA A 20 11.77 3.24 -3.07
CA ALA A 20 10.38 3.60 -2.87
C ALA A 20 10.25 4.86 -2.01
N LEU A 21 9.24 5.67 -2.28
CA LEU A 21 8.83 6.76 -1.39
C LEU A 21 7.86 6.22 -0.33
N GLY A 22 8.32 6.06 0.91
CA GLY A 22 7.46 5.77 2.05
C GLY A 22 6.74 7.03 2.54
N THR A 23 5.45 6.91 2.83
CA THR A 23 4.60 8.05 3.20
C THR A 23 4.09 8.00 4.64
N MET A 24 4.71 7.23 5.52
CA MET A 24 4.32 7.10 6.93
C MET A 24 4.35 8.45 7.67
N THR A 25 5.18 9.38 7.23
CA THR A 25 5.30 10.73 7.82
C THR A 25 4.30 11.75 7.26
N PHE A 26 3.53 11.41 6.23
CA PHE A 26 2.59 12.34 5.61
C PHE A 26 1.36 12.55 6.49
N GLY A 27 1.11 13.80 6.88
CA GLY A 27 -0.03 14.15 7.73
C GLY A 27 0.11 13.80 9.21
N THR A 28 1.27 13.36 9.65
CA THR A 28 1.51 13.03 11.06
C THR A 28 1.90 14.28 11.86
N ALA A 29 1.02 14.76 12.74
CA ALA A 29 1.13 16.07 13.39
C ALA A 29 2.38 16.27 14.29
N ARG A 30 2.96 15.19 14.86
CA ARG A 30 4.04 15.31 15.87
C ARG A 30 5.45 15.25 15.28
N TRP A 31 5.64 14.52 14.18
CA TRP A 31 6.98 14.18 13.65
C TRP A 31 6.98 14.03 12.12
N GLY A 32 5.89 14.36 11.48
CA GLY A 32 5.72 14.26 10.05
C GLY A 32 5.64 15.60 9.35
N LEU A 33 5.19 15.56 8.13
CA LEU A 33 5.03 16.73 7.27
C LEU A 33 3.54 17.07 7.11
N ASP A 34 3.24 18.35 7.05
CA ASP A 34 1.94 18.84 6.61
C ASP A 34 1.71 18.56 5.11
N ALA A 35 0.58 18.97 4.60
CA ALA A 35 0.22 18.73 3.21
C ALA A 35 1.18 19.39 2.21
N ALA A 36 1.69 20.57 2.52
CA ALA A 36 2.61 21.30 1.65
C ALA A 36 3.99 20.63 1.62
N GLY A 37 4.54 20.29 2.79
CA GLY A 37 5.80 19.58 2.89
C GLY A 37 5.73 18.17 2.28
N SER A 38 4.63 17.44 2.52
CA SER A 38 4.39 16.12 1.91
C SER A 38 4.32 16.22 0.38
N ARG A 39 3.68 17.25 -0.14
CA ARG A 39 3.59 17.50 -1.58
C ARG A 39 4.97 17.80 -2.16
N ALA A 40 5.77 18.65 -1.52
CA ALA A 40 7.12 18.97 -1.98
C ALA A 40 8.02 17.73 -2.07
N VAL A 41 7.94 16.82 -1.07
CA VAL A 41 8.68 15.55 -1.08
C VAL A 41 8.20 14.63 -2.21
N PHE A 42 6.88 14.50 -2.39
CA PHE A 42 6.32 13.71 -3.48
C PHE A 42 6.77 14.22 -4.85
N ASP A 43 6.69 15.52 -5.10
CA ASP A 43 7.10 16.13 -6.37
C ASP A 43 8.60 15.95 -6.62
N ALA A 44 9.44 16.23 -5.63
CA ALA A 44 10.90 16.04 -5.72
C ALA A 44 11.30 14.57 -6.01
N TYR A 45 10.57 13.61 -5.46
CA TYR A 45 10.76 12.19 -5.76
C TYR A 45 10.37 11.87 -7.20
N ARG A 46 9.24 12.39 -7.67
CA ARG A 46 8.75 12.18 -9.05
C ARG A 46 9.65 12.84 -10.10
N GLU A 47 10.12 14.06 -9.84
CA GLU A 47 11.05 14.78 -10.72
C GLU A 47 12.37 14.01 -10.97
N ARG A 48 12.76 13.16 -10.02
CA ARG A 48 13.93 12.28 -10.17
C ARG A 48 13.65 10.94 -10.82
N GLY A 49 12.43 10.74 -11.34
CA GLY A 49 12.02 9.52 -12.02
C GLY A 49 11.53 8.41 -11.07
N GLY A 50 11.32 8.72 -9.78
CA GLY A 50 10.74 7.76 -8.85
C GLY A 50 9.31 7.38 -9.24
N ASN A 51 8.98 6.10 -9.25
CA ASN A 51 7.65 5.60 -9.59
C ASN A 51 7.00 4.71 -8.54
N PHE A 52 7.70 4.38 -7.47
CA PHE A 52 7.19 3.46 -6.44
C PHE A 52 6.86 4.21 -5.16
N VAL A 53 5.57 4.29 -4.83
CA VAL A 53 5.08 5.01 -3.65
C VAL A 53 4.36 4.05 -2.71
N ASP A 54 4.74 4.06 -1.44
CA ASP A 54 4.27 3.13 -0.42
C ASP A 54 3.57 3.86 0.73
N THR A 55 2.35 3.43 1.03
CA THR A 55 1.52 3.94 2.13
C THR A 55 0.90 2.80 2.94
N ALA A 56 -0.03 3.10 3.83
CA ALA A 56 -0.86 2.14 4.55
C ALA A 56 -2.15 2.80 5.05
N ASP A 57 -3.19 1.98 5.26
CA ASP A 57 -4.48 2.43 5.78
C ASP A 57 -4.41 3.07 7.17
N VAL A 58 -3.47 2.62 8.00
CA VAL A 58 -3.28 3.11 9.37
C VAL A 58 -2.48 4.41 9.46
N TYR A 59 -1.75 4.80 8.39
CA TYR A 59 -0.88 5.98 8.45
C TYR A 59 -1.68 7.26 8.61
N ALA A 60 -1.40 7.98 9.70
CA ALA A 60 -2.13 9.19 10.11
C ALA A 60 -3.66 8.98 10.11
N GLY A 61 -4.15 7.79 10.49
CA GLY A 61 -5.58 7.47 10.49
C GLY A 61 -6.23 7.49 9.09
N GLY A 62 -5.46 7.23 8.04
CA GLY A 62 -5.88 7.26 6.65
C GLY A 62 -5.63 8.58 5.91
N GLU A 63 -5.21 9.64 6.62
CA GLU A 63 -4.91 10.94 5.97
C GLU A 63 -3.70 10.83 5.03
N GLY A 64 -2.72 9.97 5.33
CA GLY A 64 -1.60 9.68 4.43
C GLY A 64 -2.06 9.22 3.05
N GLU A 65 -2.99 8.27 3.00
CA GLU A 65 -3.59 7.81 1.74
C GLU A 65 -4.43 8.92 1.06
N ALA A 66 -5.21 9.68 1.85
CA ALA A 66 -6.03 10.76 1.30
C ALA A 66 -5.18 11.87 0.67
N MET A 67 -4.07 12.26 1.29
CA MET A 67 -3.09 13.20 0.72
C MET A 67 -2.49 12.67 -0.56
N LEU A 68 -2.00 11.43 -0.53
CA LEU A 68 -1.36 10.78 -1.67
C LEU A 68 -2.34 10.66 -2.85
N GLY A 69 -3.59 10.29 -2.60
CA GLY A 69 -4.64 10.25 -3.61
C GLY A 69 -4.90 11.62 -4.28
N ARG A 70 -4.87 12.71 -3.49
CA ARG A 70 -4.94 14.08 -4.04
C ARG A 70 -3.74 14.41 -4.93
N PHE A 71 -2.53 14.04 -4.51
CA PHE A 71 -1.29 14.33 -5.25
C PHE A 71 -1.23 13.57 -6.57
N ILE A 72 -1.53 12.27 -6.56
CA ILE A 72 -1.55 11.42 -7.75
C ILE A 72 -2.60 11.92 -8.74
N ARG A 73 -3.81 12.21 -8.28
CA ARG A 73 -4.88 12.74 -9.15
C ARG A 73 -4.50 14.09 -9.77
N ALA A 74 -3.95 15.01 -8.98
CA ALA A 74 -3.54 16.33 -9.46
C ALA A 74 -2.39 16.26 -10.49
N SER A 75 -1.54 15.23 -10.41
CA SER A 75 -0.46 15.01 -11.38
C SER A 75 -0.91 14.36 -12.69
N GLY A 76 -2.11 13.76 -12.73
CA GLY A 76 -2.59 12.98 -13.88
C GLY A 76 -1.78 11.71 -14.17
N MET A 77 -0.94 11.26 -13.24
CA MET A 77 0.08 10.23 -13.50
C MET A 77 -0.19 8.88 -12.82
N ARG A 78 -1.47 8.51 -12.59
CA ARG A 78 -1.79 7.23 -11.92
C ARG A 78 -1.13 6.02 -12.58
N ASP A 79 -1.17 5.93 -13.89
CA ASP A 79 -0.60 4.80 -14.65
C ASP A 79 0.93 4.76 -14.64
N GLY A 80 1.58 5.89 -14.38
CA GLY A 80 3.03 5.99 -14.25
C GLY A 80 3.56 5.76 -12.83
N ILE A 81 2.69 5.39 -11.89
CA ILE A 81 3.04 5.17 -10.48
C ILE A 81 2.70 3.74 -10.09
N VAL A 82 3.66 3.05 -9.50
CA VAL A 82 3.43 1.83 -8.74
C VAL A 82 3.00 2.24 -7.33
N LEU A 83 1.71 2.10 -7.06
CA LEU A 83 1.09 2.49 -5.79
C LEU A 83 0.91 1.27 -4.91
N SER A 84 1.51 1.29 -3.72
CA SER A 84 1.28 0.26 -2.72
C SER A 84 0.59 0.81 -1.48
N THR A 85 -0.29 -0.01 -0.90
CA THR A 85 -0.86 0.22 0.42
C THR A 85 -0.94 -1.07 1.22
N LYS A 86 -1.31 -0.98 2.49
CA LYS A 86 -1.28 -2.11 3.44
C LYS A 86 -2.52 -2.08 4.32
N SER A 87 -2.94 -3.27 4.80
CA SER A 87 -3.90 -3.42 5.89
C SER A 87 -3.50 -4.56 6.84
N GLY A 88 -4.13 -4.61 8.00
CA GLY A 88 -3.89 -5.65 9.01
C GLY A 88 -3.88 -5.10 10.43
N PHE A 89 -3.30 -3.92 10.65
CA PHE A 89 -3.46 -3.23 11.94
C PHE A 89 -4.89 -2.74 12.15
N ALA A 90 -5.29 -2.65 13.41
CA ALA A 90 -6.62 -2.13 13.74
C ALA A 90 -6.73 -0.62 13.41
N THR A 91 -7.75 -0.27 12.64
CA THR A 91 -8.08 1.12 12.27
C THR A 91 -9.33 1.63 13.00
N GLY A 92 -9.85 0.87 13.95
CA GLY A 92 -11.03 1.20 14.75
C GLY A 92 -11.20 0.25 15.93
N ASN A 93 -12.39 0.24 16.51
CA ASN A 93 -12.76 -0.62 17.63
C ASN A 93 -13.63 -1.79 17.16
N GLY A 94 -13.43 -2.95 17.78
CA GLY A 94 -14.25 -4.14 17.53
C GLY A 94 -13.53 -5.26 16.80
N PRO A 95 -14.15 -6.44 16.73
CA PRO A 95 -13.48 -7.68 16.31
C PRO A 95 -13.11 -7.74 14.83
N HIS A 96 -13.64 -6.84 14.00
CA HIS A 96 -13.37 -6.78 12.57
C HIS A 96 -12.69 -5.47 12.16
N ALA A 97 -12.13 -4.71 13.12
CA ALA A 97 -11.44 -3.46 12.85
C ALA A 97 -9.99 -3.65 12.41
N GLY A 98 -9.47 -4.88 12.42
CA GLY A 98 -8.12 -5.27 12.05
C GLY A 98 -8.05 -6.75 11.72
N GLY A 99 -6.83 -7.27 11.53
CA GLY A 99 -6.54 -8.67 11.19
C GLY A 99 -6.49 -8.93 9.67
N ASN A 100 -6.31 -10.20 9.30
CA ASN A 100 -6.09 -10.62 7.91
C ASN A 100 -7.24 -11.46 7.36
N GLY A 101 -8.33 -11.65 8.15
CA GLY A 101 -9.52 -12.36 7.69
C GLY A 101 -10.21 -11.62 6.53
N ALA A 102 -10.82 -12.37 5.64
CA ALA A 102 -11.42 -11.90 4.38
C ALA A 102 -12.32 -10.67 4.57
N LYS A 103 -13.16 -10.67 5.61
CA LYS A 103 -14.08 -9.57 5.90
C LYS A 103 -13.36 -8.24 6.10
N HIS A 104 -12.27 -8.24 6.91
CA HIS A 104 -11.49 -7.01 7.16
C HIS A 104 -10.69 -6.59 5.94
N VAL A 105 -10.00 -7.54 5.29
CA VAL A 105 -9.14 -7.26 4.13
C VAL A 105 -9.93 -6.59 3.01
N HIS A 106 -11.13 -7.11 2.68
CA HIS A 106 -12.00 -6.47 1.70
C HIS A 106 -12.44 -5.06 2.10
N ALA A 107 -12.91 -4.88 3.34
CA ALA A 107 -13.38 -3.58 3.83
C ALA A 107 -12.24 -2.54 3.87
N ALA A 108 -11.04 -2.95 4.32
CA ALA A 108 -9.86 -2.11 4.38
C ALA A 108 -9.40 -1.66 2.98
N LEU A 109 -9.33 -2.59 2.01
CA LEU A 109 -8.99 -2.25 0.62
C LEU A 109 -9.98 -1.27 0.01
N GLU A 110 -11.29 -1.49 0.16
CA GLU A 110 -12.31 -0.55 -0.33
C GLU A 110 -12.15 0.85 0.31
N GLY A 111 -11.82 0.90 1.60
CA GLY A 111 -11.48 2.14 2.31
C GLY A 111 -10.27 2.84 1.69
N SER A 112 -9.20 2.09 1.47
CA SER A 112 -7.96 2.59 0.85
C SER A 112 -8.19 3.11 -0.56
N LEU A 113 -8.89 2.36 -1.42
CA LEU A 113 -9.22 2.79 -2.79
C LEU A 113 -9.98 4.12 -2.82
N ARG A 114 -10.96 4.29 -1.91
CA ARG A 114 -11.69 5.57 -1.79
C ARG A 114 -10.77 6.72 -1.38
N ARG A 115 -9.89 6.55 -0.37
CA ARG A 115 -8.97 7.59 0.09
C ARG A 115 -7.92 7.91 -0.97
N LEU A 116 -7.38 6.90 -1.62
CA LEU A 116 -6.40 7.02 -2.71
C LEU A 116 -7.02 7.52 -4.04
N ARG A 117 -8.36 7.53 -4.15
CA ARG A 117 -9.10 7.99 -5.36
C ARG A 117 -8.71 7.21 -6.62
N THR A 118 -8.63 5.90 -6.51
CA THR A 118 -8.26 4.98 -7.58
C THR A 118 -9.09 3.70 -7.48
N ASP A 119 -9.24 2.98 -8.59
CA ASP A 119 -10.00 1.73 -8.65
C ASP A 119 -9.13 0.50 -8.36
N TYR A 120 -7.80 0.66 -8.32
CA TYR A 120 -6.86 -0.41 -8.05
C TYR A 120 -5.59 0.08 -7.36
N VAL A 121 -4.90 -0.83 -6.68
CA VAL A 121 -3.51 -0.66 -6.25
C VAL A 121 -2.60 -1.64 -6.99
N ASP A 122 -1.36 -1.23 -7.23
CA ASP A 122 -0.38 -2.08 -7.89
C ASP A 122 0.14 -3.17 -6.95
N LEU A 123 0.29 -2.83 -5.67
CA LEU A 123 0.78 -3.76 -4.66
C LEU A 123 -0.02 -3.59 -3.37
N TYR A 124 -0.51 -4.71 -2.83
CA TYR A 124 -1.26 -4.72 -1.57
C TYR A 124 -0.53 -5.58 -0.54
N TRP A 125 -0.20 -5.01 0.62
CA TRP A 125 0.53 -5.71 1.65
C TRP A 125 -0.38 -6.16 2.79
N VAL A 126 -0.20 -7.39 3.22
CA VAL A 126 -0.53 -7.79 4.59
C VAL A 126 0.50 -7.13 5.50
N HIS A 127 0.07 -6.14 6.28
CA HIS A 127 0.97 -5.27 7.03
C HIS A 127 1.64 -5.98 8.21
N VAL A 128 0.92 -6.93 8.80
CA VAL A 128 1.37 -7.73 9.94
C VAL A 128 0.62 -9.05 9.97
N TRP A 129 1.30 -10.14 10.33
CA TRP A 129 0.65 -11.41 10.64
C TRP A 129 -0.18 -11.28 11.92
N ASP A 130 -1.43 -11.71 11.90
CA ASP A 130 -2.37 -11.57 13.01
C ASP A 130 -2.38 -12.77 13.98
N GLY A 131 -1.66 -13.84 13.63
CA GLY A 131 -1.54 -15.04 14.45
C GLY A 131 -2.75 -15.98 14.43
N VAL A 132 -3.81 -15.66 13.69
CA VAL A 132 -5.07 -16.43 13.71
C VAL A 132 -5.62 -16.79 12.33
N THR A 133 -5.41 -15.95 11.31
CA THR A 133 -5.94 -16.20 9.97
C THR A 133 -5.21 -17.38 9.31
N PRO A 134 -5.91 -18.44 8.89
CA PRO A 134 -5.31 -19.54 8.12
C PRO A 134 -4.69 -19.04 6.80
N ALA A 135 -3.59 -19.68 6.38
CA ALA A 135 -2.92 -19.33 5.13
C ALA A 135 -3.84 -19.49 3.91
N GLU A 136 -4.66 -20.53 3.90
CA GLU A 136 -5.62 -20.83 2.83
C GLU A 136 -6.66 -19.73 2.67
N GLU A 137 -7.20 -19.20 3.78
CA GLU A 137 -8.16 -18.09 3.73
C GLU A 137 -7.50 -16.83 3.16
N LEU A 138 -6.27 -16.52 3.59
CA LEU A 138 -5.54 -15.37 3.10
C LEU A 138 -5.23 -15.49 1.61
N LEU A 139 -4.74 -16.67 1.16
CA LEU A 139 -4.45 -16.96 -0.26
C LEU A 139 -5.68 -16.78 -1.13
N GLU A 140 -6.81 -17.37 -0.73
CA GLU A 140 -8.07 -17.27 -1.48
C GLU A 140 -8.57 -15.82 -1.55
N THR A 141 -8.50 -15.11 -0.43
CA THR A 141 -8.90 -13.69 -0.35
C THR A 141 -8.06 -12.84 -1.31
N MET A 142 -6.74 -12.95 -1.25
CA MET A 142 -5.84 -12.16 -2.11
C MET A 142 -6.00 -12.55 -3.60
N ALA A 143 -6.12 -13.83 -3.90
CA ALA A 143 -6.40 -14.29 -5.26
C ALA A 143 -7.73 -13.73 -5.79
N GLY A 144 -8.75 -13.64 -4.94
CA GLY A 144 -10.03 -13.00 -5.26
C GLY A 144 -9.88 -11.53 -5.63
N LEU A 145 -9.11 -10.77 -4.86
CA LEU A 145 -8.84 -9.36 -5.11
C LEU A 145 -8.04 -9.12 -6.40
N VAL A 146 -7.10 -10.02 -6.71
CA VAL A 146 -6.34 -9.99 -7.98
C VAL A 146 -7.27 -10.28 -9.16
N ARG A 147 -8.10 -11.33 -9.07
CA ARG A 147 -9.08 -11.65 -10.13
C ARG A 147 -10.09 -10.52 -10.36
N ALA A 148 -10.48 -9.82 -9.29
CA ALA A 148 -11.36 -8.65 -9.38
C ALA A 148 -10.68 -7.41 -9.97
N GLY A 149 -9.37 -7.46 -10.23
CA GLY A 149 -8.62 -6.35 -10.78
C GLY A 149 -8.37 -5.19 -9.82
N LYS A 150 -8.68 -5.35 -8.52
CA LYS A 150 -8.45 -4.32 -7.49
C LYS A 150 -7.03 -4.29 -6.96
N VAL A 151 -6.30 -5.40 -7.10
CA VAL A 151 -4.91 -5.58 -6.71
C VAL A 151 -4.15 -6.21 -7.89
N ARG A 152 -2.96 -5.71 -8.24
CA ARG A 152 -2.14 -6.32 -9.28
C ARG A 152 -1.19 -7.37 -8.71
N TYR A 153 -0.55 -7.03 -7.60
CA TYR A 153 0.38 -7.89 -6.86
C TYR A 153 0.10 -7.76 -5.37
N TRP A 154 0.46 -8.77 -4.62
CA TRP A 154 0.36 -8.71 -3.17
C TRP A 154 1.59 -9.32 -2.49
N GLY A 155 1.78 -9.01 -1.24
CA GLY A 155 2.87 -9.52 -0.44
C GLY A 155 2.58 -9.44 1.06
N VAL A 156 3.53 -9.88 1.86
CA VAL A 156 3.42 -9.91 3.31
C VAL A 156 4.56 -9.13 3.96
N SER A 157 4.27 -8.49 5.08
CA SER A 157 5.19 -7.73 5.92
C SER A 157 5.04 -8.20 7.36
N ASN A 158 6.08 -8.10 8.18
CA ASN A 158 6.03 -8.47 9.60
C ASN A 158 5.40 -9.86 9.83
N THR A 159 5.81 -10.82 9.03
CA THR A 159 5.25 -12.17 8.96
C THR A 159 6.32 -13.20 9.28
N PRO A 160 6.06 -14.21 10.13
CA PRO A 160 7.03 -15.26 10.42
C PRO A 160 7.42 -16.06 9.16
N ALA A 161 8.70 -16.43 9.05
CA ALA A 161 9.22 -17.12 7.87
C ALA A 161 8.48 -18.44 7.57
N TRP A 162 8.07 -19.18 8.59
CA TRP A 162 7.31 -20.41 8.41
C TRP A 162 5.95 -20.16 7.76
N TYR A 163 5.25 -19.06 8.13
CA TYR A 163 3.96 -18.71 7.53
C TYR A 163 4.15 -18.25 6.07
N VAL A 164 5.24 -17.49 5.79
CA VAL A 164 5.61 -17.14 4.41
C VAL A 164 5.84 -18.40 3.56
N ALA A 165 6.54 -19.39 4.10
CA ALA A 165 6.77 -20.65 3.40
C ALA A 165 5.46 -21.45 3.15
N THR A 166 4.46 -21.30 4.01
CA THR A 166 3.13 -21.91 3.80
C THR A 166 2.33 -21.19 2.70
N LEU A 167 2.58 -19.89 2.51
CA LEU A 167 1.92 -19.08 1.46
C LEU A 167 2.56 -19.27 0.06
N ALA A 168 3.77 -19.80 -0.04
CA ALA A 168 4.56 -19.95 -1.28
C ALA A 168 4.24 -21.23 -2.02
#